data_22f1f257ca74abdd89d62c18ea482eba
#
_entry.id   22f1f257ca74abdd89d62c18ea482eba
#
_cell.length_a   1.000
_cell.length_b   1.000
_cell.length_c   1.000
_cell.angle_alpha   90.00
_cell.angle_beta   90.00
_cell.angle_gamma   90.00
#
_symmetry.space_group_name_H-M   'P 1'
#
loop_
_entity.id
_entity.type
_entity.pdbx_description
1 polymer ?
#
loop_
_entity_poly.entity_id
_entity_poly.type
_entity_poly.pdbx_seq_one_letter_code
_entity_poly.pdbx_strand_id
1 'polypeptide(L)'
;MKKLCIGFVRGCLVLLSKLPLKFHYFMGDILSWIAKNVIRYRNKVVLINIARSFPQMKSWELKKVYDGYYRHFGEIFAETIWFGGSSYDRLRRHGIVKIVNPEVVSQLYDSSPSLTILSTHCGNWEILGGLPGYDSLTGGKLSFGEKAISVVYKKMTS
;
A
#
# COMPACT_ATOMS: atom_id res chain seq x y z
N MET A 1 25.73 -0.32 -17.16
CA MET A 1 25.55 -1.06 -15.91
C MET A 1 24.23 -0.71 -15.19
N LYS A 2 23.90 0.56 -14.85
CA LYS A 2 22.65 0.92 -14.14
C LYS A 2 21.35 0.40 -14.81
N LYS A 3 21.21 0.54 -16.13
CA LYS A 3 20.00 0.06 -16.85
C LYS A 3 19.83 -1.46 -16.78
N LEU A 4 20.93 -2.22 -16.82
CA LEU A 4 20.90 -3.69 -16.74
C LEU A 4 20.48 -4.15 -15.33
N CYS A 5 21.00 -3.52 -14.26
CA CYS A 5 20.60 -3.79 -12.88
C CYS A 5 19.11 -3.47 -12.65
N ILE A 6 18.63 -2.34 -13.18
CA ILE A 6 17.21 -1.96 -13.07
C ILE A 6 16.34 -2.99 -13.79
N GLY A 7 16.70 -3.42 -14.99
CA GLY A 7 15.99 -4.46 -15.74
C GLY A 7 15.95 -5.79 -15.00
N PHE A 8 17.07 -6.20 -14.42
CA PHE A 8 17.15 -7.43 -13.62
C PHE A 8 16.25 -7.37 -12.37
N VAL A 9 16.35 -6.28 -11.58
CA VAL A 9 15.51 -6.09 -10.39
C VAL A 9 14.03 -6.07 -10.76
N ARG A 10 13.66 -5.37 -11.83
CA ARG A 10 12.29 -5.37 -12.34
C ARG A 10 11.82 -6.78 -12.71
N GLY A 11 12.66 -7.55 -13.41
CA GLY A 11 12.35 -8.94 -13.76
C GLY A 11 12.11 -9.81 -12.53
N CYS A 12 12.97 -9.70 -11.52
CA CYS A 12 12.82 -10.41 -10.25
C CYS A 12 11.51 -10.04 -9.53
N LEU A 13 11.17 -8.75 -9.45
CA LEU A 13 9.94 -8.28 -8.83
C LEU A 13 8.69 -8.80 -9.57
N VAL A 14 8.72 -8.79 -10.91
CA VAL A 14 7.62 -9.35 -11.73
C VAL A 14 7.48 -10.86 -11.52
N LEU A 15 8.57 -11.61 -11.43
CA LEU A 15 8.51 -13.03 -11.13
C LEU A 15 7.97 -13.29 -9.72
N LEU A 16 8.49 -12.59 -8.73
CA LEU A 16 8.00 -12.67 -7.35
C LEU A 16 6.50 -12.38 -7.27
N SER A 17 6.03 -11.32 -7.92
CA SER A 17 4.62 -10.92 -7.89
C SER A 17 3.65 -12.01 -8.40
N LYS A 18 4.13 -12.98 -9.21
CA LYS A 18 3.31 -14.12 -9.68
C LYS A 18 3.03 -15.15 -8.59
N LEU A 19 3.82 -15.19 -7.55
CA LEU A 19 3.63 -16.13 -6.44
C LEU A 19 2.31 -15.87 -5.69
N PRO A 20 1.77 -16.86 -4.97
CA PRO A 20 0.56 -16.68 -4.18
C PRO A 20 0.72 -15.59 -3.10
N LEU A 21 -0.37 -14.86 -2.79
CA LEU A 21 -0.35 -13.81 -1.77
C LEU A 21 0.12 -14.34 -0.39
N LYS A 22 -0.24 -15.59 -0.04
CA LYS A 22 0.21 -16.21 1.22
C LYS A 22 1.73 -16.31 1.32
N PHE A 23 2.42 -16.56 0.19
CA PHE A 23 3.88 -16.55 0.16
C PHE A 23 4.45 -15.18 0.45
N HIS A 24 3.83 -14.12 -0.09
CA HIS A 24 4.27 -12.75 0.18
C HIS A 24 4.08 -12.37 1.64
N TYR A 25 2.98 -12.76 2.27
CA TYR A 25 2.79 -12.53 3.70
C TYR A 25 3.83 -13.27 4.55
N PHE A 26 4.14 -14.52 4.22
CA PHE A 26 5.23 -15.25 4.88
C PHE A 26 6.57 -14.51 4.75
N MET A 27 6.91 -14.01 3.57
CA MET A 27 8.11 -13.19 3.37
C MET A 27 8.02 -11.85 4.12
N GLY A 28 6.84 -11.26 4.19
CA GLY A 28 6.56 -10.05 4.97
C GLY A 28 6.79 -10.27 6.47
N ASP A 29 6.37 -11.42 7.02
CA ASP A 29 6.62 -11.79 8.41
C ASP A 29 8.12 -11.90 8.72
N ILE A 30 8.89 -12.54 7.83
CA ILE A 30 10.35 -12.62 7.94
C ILE A 30 10.97 -11.22 7.91
N LEU A 31 10.57 -10.37 6.96
CA LEU A 31 11.05 -9.00 6.83
C LEU A 31 10.73 -8.19 8.09
N SER A 32 9.51 -8.31 8.61
CA SER A 32 9.09 -7.61 9.82
C SER A 32 9.89 -8.04 11.04
N TRP A 33 10.17 -9.35 11.17
CA TRP A 33 11.00 -9.87 12.24
C TRP A 33 12.44 -9.34 12.17
N ILE A 34 13.03 -9.33 10.97
CA ILE A 34 14.38 -8.78 10.74
C ILE A 34 14.40 -7.27 11.04
N ALA A 35 13.45 -6.52 10.51
CA ALA A 35 13.36 -5.08 10.72
C ALA A 35 13.23 -4.71 12.20
N LYS A 36 12.45 -5.48 12.95
CA LYS A 36 12.21 -5.25 14.38
C LYS A 36 13.38 -5.69 15.25
N ASN A 37 13.89 -6.91 15.06
CA ASN A 37 14.77 -7.57 16.03
C ASN A 37 16.26 -7.47 15.67
N VAL A 38 16.59 -7.44 14.37
CA VAL A 38 17.98 -7.40 13.89
C VAL A 38 18.39 -5.97 13.60
N ILE A 39 17.73 -5.33 12.62
CA ILE A 39 18.07 -3.98 12.17
C ILE A 39 17.58 -2.92 13.15
N ARG A 40 16.52 -3.19 13.90
CA ARG A 40 15.82 -2.25 14.79
C ARG A 40 15.43 -0.96 14.06
N TYR A 41 14.91 -1.13 12.85
CA TYR A 41 14.59 -0.03 11.95
C TYR A 41 13.65 0.97 12.61
N ARG A 42 14.12 2.20 12.77
CA ARG A 42 13.40 3.35 13.35
C ARG A 42 12.76 3.09 14.73
N ASN A 43 13.27 2.11 15.49
CA ASN A 43 12.72 1.65 16.76
C ASN A 43 12.35 2.80 17.71
N LYS A 44 13.31 3.71 17.99
CA LYS A 44 13.07 4.85 18.90
C LYS A 44 11.94 5.76 18.40
N VAL A 45 11.88 6.01 17.09
CA VAL A 45 10.85 6.87 16.50
C VAL A 45 9.47 6.22 16.63
N VAL A 46 9.37 4.92 16.34
CA VAL A 46 8.12 4.15 16.47
C VAL A 46 7.64 4.15 17.92
N LEU A 47 8.51 3.86 18.88
CA LEU A 47 8.15 3.86 20.30
C LEU A 47 7.69 5.24 20.79
N ILE A 48 8.40 6.31 20.43
CA ILE A 48 8.00 7.67 20.81
C ILE A 48 6.65 8.04 20.22
N ASN A 49 6.43 7.74 18.94
CA ASN A 49 5.16 8.06 18.29
C ASN A 49 4.00 7.28 18.91
N ILE A 50 4.17 5.98 19.17
CA ILE A 50 3.15 5.16 19.82
C ILE A 50 2.83 5.72 21.23
N ALA A 51 3.86 6.00 22.04
CA ALA A 51 3.65 6.52 23.38
C ALA A 51 2.95 7.88 23.39
N ARG A 52 3.26 8.75 22.42
CA ARG A 52 2.58 10.05 22.27
C ARG A 52 1.14 9.94 21.76
N SER A 53 0.88 8.98 20.88
CA SER A 53 -0.46 8.77 20.30
C SER A 53 -1.42 8.09 21.30
N PHE A 54 -0.89 7.31 22.24
CA PHE A 54 -1.66 6.53 23.19
C PHE A 54 -1.17 6.74 24.63
N PRO A 55 -1.24 7.97 25.16
CA PRO A 55 -0.66 8.31 26.48
C PRO A 55 -1.32 7.58 27.67
N GLN A 56 -2.55 7.07 27.47
CA GLN A 56 -3.29 6.36 28.50
C GLN A 56 -3.07 4.84 28.49
N MET A 57 -2.39 4.31 27.49
CA MET A 57 -2.14 2.87 27.38
C MET A 57 -1.05 2.42 28.36
N LYS A 58 -1.26 1.24 28.93
CA LYS A 58 -0.26 0.57 29.77
C LYS A 58 0.89 0.03 28.89
N SER A 59 2.05 -0.19 29.49
CA SER A 59 3.26 -0.65 28.78
C SER A 59 3.04 -1.92 27.95
N TRP A 60 2.24 -2.87 28.44
CA TRP A 60 1.94 -4.09 27.70
C TRP A 60 1.02 -3.87 26.48
N GLU A 61 0.13 -2.86 26.55
CA GLU A 61 -0.72 -2.46 25.43
C GLU A 61 0.11 -1.76 24.35
N LEU A 62 0.97 -0.82 24.78
CA LEU A 62 1.91 -0.15 23.87
C LEU A 62 2.82 -1.18 23.16
N LYS A 63 3.24 -2.23 23.89
CA LYS A 63 4.02 -3.32 23.30
C LYS A 63 3.23 -4.05 22.20
N LYS A 64 1.95 -4.31 22.39
CA LYS A 64 1.10 -4.93 21.35
C LYS A 64 1.00 -4.04 20.10
N VAL A 65 0.81 -2.73 20.27
CA VAL A 65 0.77 -1.77 19.16
C VAL A 65 2.11 -1.73 18.43
N TYR A 66 3.21 -1.73 19.18
CA TYR A 66 4.57 -1.77 18.63
C TYR A 66 4.82 -3.06 17.82
N ASP A 67 4.42 -4.21 18.33
CA ASP A 67 4.55 -5.49 17.63
C ASP A 67 3.67 -5.49 16.36
N GLY A 68 2.45 -4.94 16.46
CA GLY A 68 1.52 -4.75 15.35
C GLY A 68 2.07 -3.85 14.25
N TYR A 69 2.76 -2.77 14.61
CA TYR A 69 3.39 -1.86 13.64
C TYR A 69 4.38 -2.59 12.73
N TYR A 70 5.29 -3.39 13.28
CA TYR A 70 6.26 -4.11 12.45
C TYR A 70 5.64 -5.20 11.60
N ARG A 71 4.61 -5.90 12.13
CA ARG A 71 3.86 -6.84 11.31
C ARG A 71 3.19 -6.14 10.13
N HIS A 72 2.49 -5.05 10.38
CA HIS A 72 1.86 -4.26 9.33
C HIS A 72 2.87 -3.70 8.32
N PHE A 73 4.05 -3.30 8.77
CA PHE A 73 5.16 -2.90 7.90
C PHE A 73 5.54 -4.02 6.91
N GLY A 74 5.66 -5.26 7.38
CA GLY A 74 5.90 -6.42 6.50
C GLY A 74 4.74 -6.72 5.55
N GLU A 75 3.49 -6.60 6.03
CA GLU A 75 2.28 -6.76 5.23
C GLU A 75 2.24 -5.75 4.06
N ILE A 76 2.53 -4.47 4.32
CA ILE A 76 2.59 -3.43 3.28
C ILE A 76 3.60 -3.81 2.19
N PHE A 77 4.80 -4.26 2.54
CA PHE A 77 5.80 -4.70 1.57
C PHE A 77 5.32 -5.89 0.75
N ALA A 78 4.74 -6.89 1.41
CA ALA A 78 4.19 -8.07 0.78
C ALA A 78 3.11 -7.71 -0.26
N GLU A 79 2.17 -6.90 0.14
CA GLU A 79 1.06 -6.47 -0.70
C GLU A 79 1.52 -5.57 -1.85
N THR A 80 2.45 -4.64 -1.61
CA THR A 80 2.97 -3.75 -2.66
C THR A 80 3.66 -4.52 -3.78
N ILE A 81 4.49 -5.53 -3.44
CA ILE A 81 5.14 -6.39 -4.44
C ILE A 81 4.11 -7.21 -5.21
N TRP A 82 3.16 -7.83 -4.51
CA TRP A 82 2.12 -8.64 -5.11
C TRP A 82 1.19 -7.82 -6.00
N PHE A 83 0.76 -6.65 -5.53
CA PHE A 83 -0.10 -5.71 -6.24
C PHE A 83 0.57 -5.20 -7.53
N GLY A 84 1.83 -4.76 -7.45
CA GLY A 84 2.55 -4.19 -8.59
C GLY A 84 2.70 -5.13 -9.80
N GLY A 85 2.55 -6.44 -9.59
CA GLY A 85 2.56 -7.42 -10.69
C GLY A 85 1.25 -8.16 -10.89
N SER A 86 0.16 -7.72 -10.25
CA SER A 86 -1.15 -8.34 -10.36
C SER A 86 -1.98 -7.67 -11.46
N SER A 87 -2.74 -8.47 -12.22
CA SER A 87 -3.79 -7.96 -13.09
C SER A 87 -5.02 -7.54 -12.27
N TYR A 88 -5.84 -6.66 -12.81
CA TYR A 88 -7.10 -6.25 -12.16
C TYR A 88 -8.03 -7.44 -11.88
N ASP A 89 -8.08 -8.45 -12.74
CA ASP A 89 -8.83 -9.68 -12.49
C ASP A 89 -8.30 -10.47 -11.29
N ARG A 90 -6.99 -10.45 -11.09
CA ARG A 90 -6.38 -11.08 -9.92
C ARG A 90 -6.71 -10.32 -8.64
N LEU A 91 -6.65 -8.99 -8.67
CA LEU A 91 -7.04 -8.13 -7.54
C LEU A 91 -8.50 -8.34 -7.16
N ARG A 92 -9.40 -8.38 -8.16
CA ARG A 92 -10.82 -8.62 -7.97
C ARG A 92 -11.11 -9.97 -7.31
N ARG A 93 -10.49 -11.04 -7.80
CA ARG A 93 -10.66 -12.39 -7.23
C ARG A 93 -10.21 -12.50 -5.78
N HIS A 94 -9.18 -11.76 -5.38
CA HIS A 94 -8.66 -11.75 -4.02
C HIS A 94 -9.36 -10.75 -3.09
N GLY A 95 -10.16 -9.85 -3.61
CA GLY A 95 -10.94 -8.88 -2.82
C GLY A 95 -10.10 -7.93 -1.97
N ILE A 96 -8.84 -7.66 -2.35
CA ILE A 96 -7.92 -6.81 -1.59
C ILE A 96 -8.36 -5.35 -1.63
N VAL A 97 -8.93 -4.91 -2.75
CA VAL A 97 -9.46 -3.57 -2.93
C VAL A 97 -10.97 -3.66 -3.03
N LYS A 98 -11.66 -2.94 -2.15
CA LYS A 98 -13.11 -2.79 -2.19
C LYS A 98 -13.46 -1.30 -2.28
N ILE A 99 -14.09 -0.92 -3.38
CA ILE A 99 -14.65 0.43 -3.56
C ILE A 99 -16.12 0.36 -3.16
N VAL A 100 -16.49 1.13 -2.15
CA VAL A 100 -17.81 0.99 -1.51
C VAL A 100 -18.89 1.73 -2.28
N ASN A 101 -18.60 2.93 -2.77
CA ASN A 101 -19.56 3.82 -3.46
C ASN A 101 -18.94 4.40 -4.74
N PRO A 102 -18.65 3.57 -5.73
CA PRO A 102 -18.00 4.01 -6.96
C PRO A 102 -18.84 5.05 -7.74
N GLU A 103 -20.16 4.95 -7.66
CA GLU A 103 -21.10 5.84 -8.35
C GLU A 103 -20.97 7.30 -7.87
N VAL A 104 -20.72 7.51 -6.58
CA VAL A 104 -20.53 8.86 -6.01
C VAL A 104 -19.29 9.52 -6.60
N VAL A 105 -18.20 8.76 -6.72
CA VAL A 105 -16.95 9.27 -7.31
C VAL A 105 -17.16 9.60 -8.78
N SER A 106 -17.85 8.76 -9.54
CA SER A 106 -18.14 8.98 -10.95
C SER A 106 -19.02 10.21 -11.14
N GLN A 107 -20.08 10.38 -10.35
CA GLN A 107 -20.95 11.57 -10.41
C GLN A 107 -20.20 12.87 -10.12
N LEU A 108 -19.37 12.88 -9.08
CA LEU A 108 -18.54 14.04 -8.74
C LEU A 108 -17.54 14.36 -9.85
N TYR A 109 -16.98 13.33 -10.45
CA TYR A 109 -16.04 13.46 -11.54
C TYR A 109 -16.68 14.05 -12.81
N ASP A 110 -17.89 13.61 -13.16
CA ASP A 110 -18.63 14.09 -14.34
C ASP A 110 -19.15 15.52 -14.13
N SER A 111 -19.57 15.85 -12.92
CA SER A 111 -20.15 17.17 -12.58
C SER A 111 -19.13 18.26 -12.33
N SER A 112 -17.84 17.93 -12.20
CA SER A 112 -16.79 18.87 -11.80
C SER A 112 -15.66 18.96 -12.83
N PRO A 113 -15.11 20.16 -13.10
CA PRO A 113 -13.96 20.31 -13.99
C PRO A 113 -12.70 19.62 -13.44
N SER A 114 -12.56 19.52 -12.13
CA SER A 114 -11.49 18.84 -11.44
C SER A 114 -11.95 18.26 -10.10
N LEU A 115 -11.32 17.17 -9.66
CA LEU A 115 -11.61 16.51 -8.40
C LEU A 115 -10.31 16.29 -7.61
N THR A 116 -10.31 16.67 -6.34
CA THR A 116 -9.20 16.39 -5.42
C THR A 116 -9.59 15.22 -4.52
N ILE A 117 -8.80 14.15 -4.55
CA ILE A 117 -8.97 12.97 -3.68
C ILE A 117 -7.97 13.09 -2.53
N LEU A 118 -8.49 13.22 -1.30
CA LEU A 118 -7.68 13.19 -0.09
C LEU A 118 -7.65 11.76 0.45
N SER A 119 -6.46 11.28 0.74
CA SER A 119 -6.25 9.96 1.31
C SER A 119 -5.53 10.05 2.64
N THR A 120 -5.82 9.13 3.54
CA THR A 120 -5.07 8.94 4.77
C THR A 120 -3.90 8.00 4.53
N HIS A 121 -2.81 8.16 5.29
CA HIS A 121 -1.70 7.20 5.31
C HIS A 121 -2.02 5.99 6.21
N CYS A 122 -3.23 5.43 6.08
CA CYS A 122 -3.69 4.27 6.82
C CYS A 122 -3.72 3.05 5.92
N GLY A 123 -3.37 1.90 6.48
CA GLY A 123 -3.29 0.66 5.72
C GLY A 123 -2.22 0.72 4.62
N ASN A 124 -2.45 0.01 3.54
CA ASN A 124 -1.58 0.05 2.36
C ASN A 124 -2.08 1.07 1.34
N TRP A 125 -1.85 2.34 1.61
CA TRP A 125 -2.24 3.45 0.73
C TRP A 125 -1.54 3.42 -0.65
N GLU A 126 -0.43 2.68 -0.81
CA GLU A 126 0.26 2.48 -2.10
C GLU A 126 -0.66 1.86 -3.16
N ILE A 127 -1.68 1.14 -2.73
CA ILE A 127 -2.72 0.56 -3.60
C ILE A 127 -3.49 1.64 -4.38
N LEU A 128 -3.57 2.86 -3.87
CA LEU A 128 -4.18 3.99 -4.60
C LEU A 128 -3.47 4.32 -5.92
N GLY A 129 -2.22 3.92 -6.10
CA GLY A 129 -1.53 4.01 -7.37
C GLY A 129 -2.21 3.27 -8.53
N GLY A 130 -3.06 2.29 -8.23
CA GLY A 130 -3.87 1.57 -9.21
C GLY A 130 -5.22 2.21 -9.56
N LEU A 131 -5.56 3.33 -8.92
CA LEU A 131 -6.87 3.98 -9.03
C LEU A 131 -7.37 4.19 -10.48
N PRO A 132 -6.52 4.60 -11.45
CA PRO A 132 -6.95 4.77 -12.85
C PRO A 132 -7.54 3.52 -13.50
N GLY A 133 -7.15 2.34 -13.02
CA GLY A 133 -7.63 1.06 -13.58
C GLY A 133 -8.72 0.39 -12.75
N TYR A 134 -9.24 1.05 -11.71
CA TYR A 134 -10.23 0.45 -10.81
C TYR A 134 -11.67 0.45 -11.37
N ASP A 135 -11.89 1.04 -12.52
CA ASP A 135 -13.13 0.88 -13.30
C ASP A 135 -13.44 -0.61 -13.50
N SER A 136 -12.44 -1.41 -13.88
CA SER A 136 -12.60 -2.85 -14.06
C SER A 136 -12.92 -3.61 -12.76
N LEU A 137 -12.50 -3.10 -11.59
CA LEU A 137 -12.83 -3.68 -10.28
C LEU A 137 -14.28 -3.43 -9.88
N THR A 138 -14.86 -2.34 -10.36
CA THR A 138 -16.24 -1.92 -10.06
C THR A 138 -17.24 -2.35 -11.11
N GLY A 139 -16.83 -3.06 -12.16
CA GLY A 139 -17.65 -3.43 -13.29
C GLY A 139 -18.06 -2.21 -14.13
N GLY A 140 -17.17 -1.23 -14.25
CA GLY A 140 -17.39 0.01 -15.03
C GLY A 140 -18.16 1.11 -14.28
N LYS A 141 -18.47 0.92 -12.99
CA LYS A 141 -19.19 1.93 -12.20
C LYS A 141 -18.31 3.10 -11.77
N LEU A 142 -17.02 2.89 -11.68
CA LEU A 142 -16.03 3.93 -11.43
C LEU A 142 -15.34 4.26 -12.75
N SER A 143 -15.53 5.47 -13.25
CA SER A 143 -14.84 5.95 -14.45
C SER A 143 -14.12 7.25 -14.15
N PHE A 144 -12.88 7.37 -14.59
CA PHE A 144 -12.12 8.63 -14.56
C PHE A 144 -12.03 9.26 -15.96
N GLY A 145 -12.68 8.69 -16.97
CA GLY A 145 -12.71 9.21 -18.34
C GLY A 145 -11.30 9.52 -18.87
N GLU A 146 -11.19 10.61 -19.62
CA GLU A 146 -9.92 11.07 -20.21
C GLU A 146 -9.19 12.12 -19.36
N LYS A 147 -9.71 12.49 -18.19
CA LYS A 147 -9.07 13.52 -17.34
C LYS A 147 -7.73 13.01 -16.78
N ALA A 148 -6.73 13.88 -16.76
CA ALA A 148 -5.42 13.55 -16.23
C ALA A 148 -5.48 13.35 -14.71
N ILE A 149 -4.88 12.26 -14.23
CA ILE A 149 -4.70 12.01 -12.80
C ILE A 149 -3.29 12.45 -12.41
N SER A 150 -3.21 13.37 -11.46
CA SER A 150 -1.96 13.90 -10.93
C SER A 150 -1.84 13.56 -9.45
N VAL A 151 -0.61 13.24 -9.02
CA VAL A 151 -0.31 12.96 -7.62
C VAL A 151 0.57 14.09 -7.09
N VAL A 152 0.15 14.68 -5.96
CA VAL A 152 0.97 15.66 -5.25
C VAL A 152 1.89 14.94 -4.27
N TYR A 153 3.18 15.12 -4.42
CA TYR A 153 4.18 14.52 -3.53
C TYR A 153 5.29 15.51 -3.17
N LYS A 154 5.88 15.31 -2.01
CA LYS A 154 7.07 16.07 -1.60
C LYS A 154 8.29 15.45 -2.26
N LYS A 155 9.05 16.24 -3.03
CA LYS A 155 10.35 15.82 -3.58
C LYS A 155 11.27 15.42 -2.43
N MET A 156 11.73 14.16 -2.45
CA MET A 156 12.74 13.72 -1.49
C MET A 156 14.09 14.31 -1.88
N THR A 157 14.64 15.12 -0.99
CA THR A 157 16.05 15.55 -1.10
C THR A 157 16.92 14.38 -0.66
N SER A 158 17.73 13.90 -1.57
CA SER A 158 18.80 12.94 -1.30
C SER A 158 19.87 13.57 -0.43
#